data_9284abcfcacce7d8021699b8a8ed3b99
#
_entry.id   9284abcfcacce7d8021699b8a8ed3b99
#
_cell.length_a   1.000
_cell.length_b   1.000
_cell.length_c   1.000
_cell.angle_alpha   90.00
_cell.angle_beta   90.00
_cell.angle_gamma   90.00
#
_symmetry.space_group_name_H-M   'P 1'
#
loop_
_entity.id
_entity.type
_entity.pdbx_description
1 polymer ?
#
loop_
_entity_poly.entity_id
_entity_poly.type
_entity_poly.pdbx_seq_one_letter_code
_entity_poly.pdbx_strand_id
1 'polypeptide(L)'
;MAAVLELQDLSVQFHTGKEIVQAVRGVSLEVQEGEVLAIVGESGCGKSVLCKSIMKLLPQTAHIAGGRILVDGADITDYREREMEKLRGNVFSMVFQDPMTSLNPTMKIGMQIAEAVRVHEPKIRKAELDGRVLELLGLVGIDRAKERMQQYPGQMSGGMRQRCVLAIALASNPRILFADEPTTALDVTIQSQILELFRNIQKKFRTATVLVSHDLSVVAGVADRVAVMYAGKIVEIGTTEEIFYQPKHPYTWALLQSLPALSKGKAELFTIPGMPPNLAHPPKGDAFACRNPYAVARDYEEEPPMFRVSDTHYAATWLLAEDAPKIIFGRENGKKRVIHQEWKDAEVLLDVRHLNHAFPLSRKLAVKAVDDVSFQLRKGEIFGLVGESGSGKSTVARCIMNLYHNGLGEVYYKGIPLHDRKAYRKMRRQIRQNIQIIFQDSTSSLNPRMKVKDIITEPLVINRIRPKRGTYREEAAFQMKYVGLDESFLDKYPGELSGGQRQRVAIARAVIMEPELLIADEPIASLDVSIQAQIVNLFRHLQEEHGFTFLFIAHDLSMVEYLCDRVGVMYHGKLVEVGLTEDVFAQPKHSYTKRLMESIPIPEPGRKEERRA
;
A
#
# COMPACT_ATOMS: atom_id res chain seq x y z
N MET A 1 1.92 -32.48 -7.74
CA MET A 1 2.75 -31.77 -8.73
C MET A 1 4.17 -31.74 -8.21
N ALA A 2 5.22 -31.59 -9.05
CA ALA A 2 6.59 -31.52 -8.54
C ALA A 2 6.88 -30.12 -8.02
N ALA A 3 7.56 -30.01 -6.87
CA ALA A 3 8.02 -28.73 -6.34
C ALA A 3 9.14 -28.17 -7.22
N VAL A 4 8.98 -26.95 -7.71
CA VAL A 4 10.02 -26.24 -8.49
C VAL A 4 10.96 -25.43 -7.61
N LEU A 5 10.50 -25.07 -6.41
CA LEU A 5 11.28 -24.40 -5.37
C LEU A 5 10.92 -25.02 -4.01
N GLU A 6 11.94 -25.32 -3.22
CA GLU A 6 11.77 -25.79 -1.84
C GLU A 6 12.75 -25.04 -0.94
N LEU A 7 12.26 -24.50 0.16
CA LEU A 7 13.04 -23.90 1.22
C LEU A 7 12.99 -24.79 2.44
N GLN A 8 14.13 -25.11 3.01
CA GLN A 8 14.27 -25.92 4.21
C GLN A 8 14.97 -25.11 5.30
N ASP A 9 14.22 -24.69 6.31
CA ASP A 9 14.70 -23.99 7.51
C ASP A 9 15.55 -22.74 7.22
N LEU A 10 15.20 -22.00 6.16
CA LEU A 10 15.99 -20.87 5.67
C LEU A 10 16.00 -19.72 6.68
N SER A 11 17.20 -19.26 7.02
CA SER A 11 17.42 -18.17 7.97
C SER A 11 18.33 -17.10 7.35
N VAL A 12 17.94 -15.80 7.50
CA VAL A 12 18.69 -14.67 6.95
C VAL A 12 18.87 -13.59 8.01
N GLN A 13 20.09 -13.11 8.13
CA GLN A 13 20.51 -12.11 9.11
C GLN A 13 21.13 -10.88 8.46
N PHE A 14 20.88 -9.72 9.08
CA PHE A 14 21.51 -8.44 8.71
C PHE A 14 22.43 -7.97 9.83
N HIS A 15 23.65 -7.59 9.48
CA HIS A 15 24.56 -6.92 10.39
C HIS A 15 24.38 -5.39 10.29
N THR A 16 23.78 -4.78 11.31
CA THR A 16 23.55 -3.34 11.41
C THR A 16 24.39 -2.75 12.53
N GLY A 17 25.62 -2.37 12.21
CA GLY A 17 26.55 -1.85 13.21
C GLY A 17 26.89 -2.89 14.28
N LYS A 18 26.30 -2.74 15.49
CA LYS A 18 26.52 -3.66 16.62
C LYS A 18 25.43 -4.72 16.78
N GLU A 19 24.34 -4.64 16.04
CA GLU A 19 23.18 -5.53 16.18
C GLU A 19 23.04 -6.47 15.00
N ILE A 20 22.52 -7.67 15.27
CA ILE A 20 22.17 -8.67 14.26
C ILE A 20 20.65 -8.76 14.21
N VAL A 21 20.05 -8.37 13.08
CA VAL A 21 18.61 -8.46 12.85
C VAL A 21 18.29 -9.76 12.13
N GLN A 22 17.45 -10.60 12.73
CA GLN A 22 17.03 -11.89 12.19
C GLN A 22 15.81 -11.70 11.27
N ALA A 23 16.04 -11.29 10.03
CA ALA A 23 14.97 -10.91 9.10
C ALA A 23 14.14 -12.12 8.60
N VAL A 24 14.77 -13.31 8.47
CA VAL A 24 14.09 -14.58 8.17
C VAL A 24 14.58 -15.60 9.17
N ARG A 25 13.66 -16.38 9.77
CA ARG A 25 13.90 -17.22 10.94
C ARG A 25 13.34 -18.62 10.72
N GLY A 26 14.11 -19.50 10.06
CA GLY A 26 13.74 -20.90 9.87
C GLY A 26 12.49 -21.08 8.99
N VAL A 27 12.46 -20.47 7.81
CA VAL A 27 11.34 -20.58 6.88
C VAL A 27 11.47 -21.85 6.03
N SER A 28 10.44 -22.70 6.09
CA SER A 28 10.27 -23.85 5.21
C SER A 28 8.99 -23.70 4.40
N LEU A 29 9.10 -23.80 3.06
CA LEU A 29 7.96 -23.74 2.15
C LEU A 29 8.31 -24.39 0.80
N GLU A 30 7.27 -24.82 0.08
CA GLU A 30 7.38 -25.36 -1.27
C GLU A 30 6.51 -24.57 -2.23
N VAL A 31 6.98 -24.40 -3.46
CA VAL A 31 6.23 -23.83 -4.58
C VAL A 31 6.12 -24.86 -5.68
N GLN A 32 4.89 -25.11 -6.13
CA GLN A 32 4.60 -26.10 -7.18
C GLN A 32 4.68 -25.48 -8.57
N GLU A 33 4.91 -26.31 -9.59
CA GLU A 33 4.91 -25.83 -11.00
C GLU A 33 3.54 -25.24 -11.37
N GLY A 34 3.54 -24.01 -11.90
CA GLY A 34 2.34 -23.33 -12.34
C GLY A 34 1.44 -22.83 -11.19
N GLU A 35 1.91 -22.86 -9.95
CA GLU A 35 1.21 -22.35 -8.78
C GLU A 35 1.42 -20.83 -8.61
N VAL A 36 0.40 -20.14 -8.11
CA VAL A 36 0.56 -18.80 -7.51
C VAL A 36 0.53 -18.92 -6.00
N LEU A 37 1.71 -18.87 -5.38
CA LEU A 37 1.85 -18.80 -3.92
C LEU A 37 1.95 -17.32 -3.50
N ALA A 38 0.99 -16.84 -2.71
CA ALA A 38 1.09 -15.51 -2.12
C ALA A 38 1.79 -15.55 -0.76
N ILE A 39 2.69 -14.59 -0.52
CA ILE A 39 3.30 -14.35 0.80
C ILE A 39 2.77 -13.02 1.32
N VAL A 40 2.01 -13.06 2.42
CA VAL A 40 1.34 -11.90 3.01
C VAL A 40 1.82 -11.63 4.44
N GLY A 41 1.63 -10.41 4.93
CA GLY A 41 1.99 -10.01 6.29
C GLY A 41 2.34 -8.53 6.37
N GLU A 42 2.54 -8.01 7.59
CA GLU A 42 2.90 -6.61 7.84
C GLU A 42 4.27 -6.24 7.23
N SER A 43 4.51 -4.93 6.98
CA SER A 43 5.80 -4.43 6.51
C SER A 43 6.92 -4.77 7.50
N GLY A 44 8.09 -5.12 6.96
CA GLY A 44 9.23 -5.50 7.78
C GLY A 44 9.18 -6.94 8.32
N CYS A 45 8.15 -7.74 8.03
CA CYS A 45 8.11 -9.15 8.50
C CYS A 45 9.04 -10.10 7.73
N GLY A 46 9.75 -9.63 6.68
CA GLY A 46 10.77 -10.41 5.97
C GLY A 46 10.41 -10.87 4.55
N LYS A 47 9.22 -10.59 4.00
CA LYS A 47 8.74 -11.06 2.68
C LYS A 47 9.70 -10.80 1.53
N SER A 48 10.06 -9.55 1.30
CA SER A 48 10.99 -9.15 0.23
C SER A 48 12.41 -9.69 0.47
N VAL A 49 12.81 -9.82 1.74
CA VAL A 49 14.12 -10.41 2.11
C VAL A 49 14.13 -11.89 1.72
N LEU A 50 13.06 -12.63 1.98
CA LEU A 50 12.91 -14.02 1.60
C LEU A 50 13.08 -14.22 0.08
N CYS A 51 12.37 -13.44 -0.74
CA CYS A 51 12.50 -13.50 -2.20
C CYS A 51 13.91 -13.15 -2.69
N LYS A 52 14.50 -12.07 -2.13
CA LYS A 52 15.88 -11.65 -2.49
C LYS A 52 16.94 -12.65 -2.04
N SER A 53 16.72 -13.37 -0.94
CA SER A 53 17.67 -14.41 -0.48
C SER A 53 17.72 -15.61 -1.41
N ILE A 54 16.57 -16.04 -1.94
CA ILE A 54 16.49 -17.12 -2.93
C ILE A 54 17.29 -16.77 -4.19
N MET A 55 17.17 -15.55 -4.66
CA MET A 55 17.87 -15.04 -5.83
C MET A 55 19.31 -14.56 -5.53
N LYS A 56 19.77 -14.61 -4.27
CA LYS A 56 21.05 -14.07 -3.80
C LYS A 56 21.26 -12.60 -4.19
N LEU A 57 20.21 -11.79 -4.06
CA LEU A 57 20.21 -10.34 -4.28
C LEU A 57 20.25 -9.56 -2.97
N LEU A 58 20.80 -10.15 -1.92
CA LEU A 58 20.96 -9.51 -0.62
C LEU A 58 22.10 -8.48 -0.65
N PRO A 59 22.00 -7.38 0.11
CA PRO A 59 23.09 -6.44 0.27
C PRO A 59 24.25 -7.10 1.06
N GLN A 60 25.44 -6.52 0.98
CA GLN A 60 26.65 -7.04 1.66
C GLN A 60 26.50 -7.15 3.19
N THR A 61 25.57 -6.38 3.78
CA THR A 61 25.27 -6.43 5.21
C THR A 61 24.40 -7.62 5.62
N ALA A 62 23.91 -8.39 4.64
CA ALA A 62 23.02 -9.54 4.88
C ALA A 62 23.65 -10.84 4.36
N HIS A 63 23.36 -11.94 5.06
CA HIS A 63 23.82 -13.29 4.68
C HIS A 63 22.79 -14.34 5.07
N ILE A 64 22.83 -15.47 4.37
CA ILE A 64 22.08 -16.67 4.72
C ILE A 64 22.81 -17.31 5.90
N ALA A 65 22.14 -17.36 7.06
CA ALA A 65 22.72 -17.87 8.30
C ALA A 65 22.50 -19.39 8.49
N GLY A 66 21.56 -19.98 7.74
CA GLY A 66 21.24 -21.41 7.80
C GLY A 66 20.12 -21.82 6.85
N GLY A 67 19.90 -23.10 6.73
CA GLY A 67 18.87 -23.69 5.86
C GLY A 67 19.36 -23.99 4.46
N ARG A 68 18.44 -24.47 3.59
CA ARG A 68 18.72 -24.84 2.21
C ARG A 68 17.72 -24.24 1.25
N ILE A 69 18.16 -24.00 0.03
CA ILE A 69 17.35 -23.55 -1.10
C ILE A 69 17.51 -24.57 -2.22
N LEU A 70 16.45 -25.31 -2.53
CA LEU A 70 16.44 -26.29 -3.59
C LEU A 70 15.61 -25.79 -4.77
N VAL A 71 16.15 -25.89 -5.97
CA VAL A 71 15.47 -25.56 -7.22
C VAL A 71 15.50 -26.80 -8.11
N ASP A 72 14.32 -27.32 -8.48
CA ASP A 72 14.19 -28.61 -9.16
C ASP A 72 14.95 -29.76 -8.46
N GLY A 73 14.98 -29.74 -7.12
CA GLY A 73 15.71 -30.70 -6.30
C GLY A 73 17.22 -30.46 -6.19
N ALA A 74 17.78 -29.50 -6.92
CA ALA A 74 19.19 -29.14 -6.82
C ALA A 74 19.41 -28.08 -5.73
N ASP A 75 20.34 -28.33 -4.81
CA ASP A 75 20.70 -27.38 -3.76
C ASP A 75 21.56 -26.24 -4.35
N ILE A 76 21.02 -25.03 -4.30
CA ILE A 76 21.67 -23.81 -4.79
C ILE A 76 22.21 -22.90 -3.65
N THR A 77 22.12 -23.39 -2.41
CA THR A 77 22.43 -22.58 -1.21
C THR A 77 23.83 -21.99 -1.25
N ASP A 78 24.81 -22.75 -1.74
CA ASP A 78 26.21 -22.32 -1.79
C ASP A 78 26.68 -21.86 -3.18
N TYR A 79 25.77 -21.73 -4.15
CA TYR A 79 26.11 -21.27 -5.51
C TYR A 79 26.79 -19.90 -5.45
N ARG A 80 27.88 -19.75 -6.22
CA ARG A 80 28.58 -18.48 -6.42
C ARG A 80 27.88 -17.64 -7.48
N GLU A 81 28.24 -16.36 -7.57
CA GLU A 81 27.62 -15.40 -8.48
C GLU A 81 27.55 -15.91 -9.93
N ARG A 82 28.64 -16.49 -10.48
CA ARG A 82 28.67 -17.06 -11.83
C ARG A 82 27.67 -18.18 -12.09
N GLU A 83 27.32 -18.95 -11.04
CA GLU A 83 26.32 -20.02 -11.12
C GLU A 83 24.91 -19.42 -11.04
N MET A 84 24.71 -18.44 -10.16
CA MET A 84 23.47 -17.70 -10.02
C MET A 84 23.11 -16.89 -11.28
N GLU A 85 24.09 -16.30 -11.98
CA GLU A 85 23.90 -15.61 -13.26
C GLU A 85 23.22 -16.49 -14.32
N LYS A 86 23.50 -17.80 -14.31
CA LYS A 86 22.88 -18.75 -15.26
C LYS A 86 21.42 -19.07 -14.90
N LEU A 87 21.06 -18.95 -13.64
CA LEU A 87 19.71 -19.20 -13.14
C LEU A 87 18.82 -17.95 -13.28
N ARG A 88 19.38 -16.77 -12.98
CA ARG A 88 18.65 -15.50 -13.09
C ARG A 88 18.25 -15.24 -14.55
N GLY A 89 16.97 -14.96 -14.76
CA GLY A 89 16.33 -14.80 -16.05
C GLY A 89 15.83 -16.12 -16.65
N ASN A 90 16.59 -17.21 -16.61
CA ASN A 90 16.21 -18.49 -17.21
C ASN A 90 15.31 -19.33 -16.29
N VAL A 91 15.70 -19.48 -15.02
CA VAL A 91 14.94 -20.26 -14.04
C VAL A 91 14.03 -19.35 -13.25
N PHE A 92 14.54 -18.24 -12.74
CA PHE A 92 13.76 -17.28 -11.98
C PHE A 92 14.04 -15.83 -12.37
N SER A 93 12.98 -15.04 -12.38
CA SER A 93 13.01 -13.59 -12.59
C SER A 93 12.28 -12.89 -11.47
N MET A 94 12.51 -11.58 -11.34
CA MET A 94 11.89 -10.77 -10.29
C MET A 94 11.31 -9.47 -10.85
N VAL A 95 10.09 -9.17 -10.43
CA VAL A 95 9.47 -7.85 -10.55
C VAL A 95 9.63 -7.16 -9.21
N PHE A 96 10.39 -6.06 -9.18
CA PHE A 96 10.65 -5.29 -7.96
C PHE A 96 9.51 -4.34 -7.64
N GLN A 97 9.41 -3.93 -6.38
CA GLN A 97 8.36 -3.09 -5.83
C GLN A 97 8.20 -1.74 -6.53
N ASP A 98 9.31 -1.07 -6.91
CA ASP A 98 9.28 0.24 -7.55
C ASP A 98 9.74 0.17 -9.01
N PRO A 99 8.81 0.38 -9.98
CA PRO A 99 9.16 0.39 -11.40
C PRO A 99 10.03 1.59 -11.80
N MET A 100 10.06 2.67 -10.98
CA MET A 100 10.87 3.85 -11.26
C MET A 100 12.36 3.60 -11.05
N THR A 101 12.70 2.80 -10.05
CA THR A 101 14.09 2.40 -9.77
C THR A 101 14.54 1.22 -10.61
N SER A 102 13.60 0.41 -11.13
CA SER A 102 13.88 -0.78 -11.95
C SER A 102 14.19 -0.45 -13.41
N LEU A 103 13.66 0.67 -13.94
CA LEU A 103 13.87 1.10 -15.32
C LEU A 103 14.95 2.19 -15.39
N ASN A 104 15.89 2.06 -16.34
CA ASN A 104 16.85 3.12 -16.60
C ASN A 104 16.18 4.32 -17.29
N PRO A 105 16.11 5.52 -16.65
CA PRO A 105 15.38 6.66 -17.18
C PRO A 105 15.99 7.24 -18.45
N THR A 106 17.25 6.94 -18.75
CA THR A 106 18.00 7.46 -19.91
C THR A 106 18.00 6.51 -21.11
N MET A 107 17.43 5.30 -20.97
CA MET A 107 17.31 4.31 -22.04
C MET A 107 15.87 4.17 -22.50
N LYS A 108 15.69 3.97 -23.82
CA LYS A 108 14.38 3.65 -24.40
C LYS A 108 13.87 2.29 -23.91
N ILE A 109 12.56 2.16 -23.73
CA ILE A 109 11.93 0.92 -23.25
C ILE A 109 12.28 -0.29 -24.13
N GLY A 110 12.19 -0.15 -25.45
CA GLY A 110 12.54 -1.26 -26.36
C GLY A 110 13.98 -1.72 -26.22
N MET A 111 14.91 -0.82 -25.90
CA MET A 111 16.32 -1.19 -25.68
C MET A 111 16.51 -2.00 -24.39
N GLN A 112 15.80 -1.65 -23.31
CA GLN A 112 15.88 -2.35 -22.03
C GLN A 112 15.30 -3.76 -22.12
N ILE A 113 14.16 -3.93 -22.82
CA ILE A 113 13.59 -5.26 -23.08
C ILE A 113 14.52 -6.07 -24.00
N ALA A 114 15.06 -5.44 -25.05
CA ALA A 114 16.01 -6.08 -25.96
C ALA A 114 17.30 -6.53 -25.26
N GLU A 115 17.78 -5.77 -24.28
CA GLU A 115 18.93 -6.14 -23.45
C GLU A 115 18.64 -7.43 -22.66
N ALA A 116 17.48 -7.52 -22.01
CA ALA A 116 17.08 -8.71 -21.26
C ALA A 116 17.01 -9.97 -22.17
N VAL A 117 16.48 -9.85 -23.38
CA VAL A 117 16.47 -10.96 -24.35
C VAL A 117 17.91 -11.34 -24.78
N ARG A 118 18.77 -10.35 -25.08
CA ARG A 118 20.14 -10.61 -25.54
C ARG A 118 21.05 -11.27 -24.53
N VAL A 119 20.85 -11.00 -23.25
CA VAL A 119 21.63 -11.64 -22.17
C VAL A 119 21.50 -13.16 -22.26
N HIS A 120 20.32 -13.66 -22.61
CA HIS A 120 20.03 -15.10 -22.68
C HIS A 120 20.14 -15.67 -24.10
N GLU A 121 19.95 -14.83 -25.13
CA GLU A 121 20.07 -15.19 -26.55
C GLU A 121 21.09 -14.29 -27.26
N PRO A 122 22.40 -14.39 -26.96
CA PRO A 122 23.41 -13.44 -27.46
C PRO A 122 23.59 -13.48 -28.99
N LYS A 123 23.14 -14.56 -29.67
CA LYS A 123 23.24 -14.73 -31.13
C LYS A 123 21.99 -14.30 -31.89
N ILE A 124 20.94 -13.78 -31.21
CA ILE A 124 19.68 -13.35 -31.84
C ILE A 124 19.92 -12.23 -32.87
N ARG A 125 19.32 -12.35 -34.07
CA ARG A 125 19.42 -11.33 -35.11
C ARG A 125 18.57 -10.12 -34.78
N LYS A 126 18.98 -8.94 -35.22
CA LYS A 126 18.29 -7.67 -34.87
C LYS A 126 16.80 -7.69 -35.24
N ALA A 127 16.42 -8.17 -36.41
CA ALA A 127 15.01 -8.21 -36.84
C ALA A 127 14.16 -9.15 -35.97
N GLU A 128 14.72 -10.27 -35.54
CA GLU A 128 14.09 -11.26 -34.68
C GLU A 128 13.96 -10.70 -33.25
N LEU A 129 15.00 -10.01 -32.75
CA LEU A 129 14.99 -9.31 -31.49
C LEU A 129 13.90 -8.23 -31.42
N ASP A 130 13.81 -7.39 -32.47
CA ASP A 130 12.75 -6.35 -32.52
C ASP A 130 11.35 -6.99 -32.54
N GLY A 131 11.19 -8.14 -33.23
CA GLY A 131 9.97 -8.94 -33.21
C GLY A 131 9.63 -9.47 -31.83
N ARG A 132 10.63 -10.00 -31.11
CA ARG A 132 10.45 -10.51 -29.73
C ARG A 132 10.09 -9.40 -28.75
N VAL A 133 10.70 -8.21 -28.87
CA VAL A 133 10.34 -7.04 -28.05
C VAL A 133 8.88 -6.63 -28.27
N LEU A 134 8.42 -6.63 -29.54
CA LEU A 134 7.02 -6.30 -29.86
C LEU A 134 6.05 -7.36 -29.31
N GLU A 135 6.41 -8.64 -29.39
CA GLU A 135 5.62 -9.74 -28.81
C GLU A 135 5.48 -9.58 -27.29
N LEU A 136 6.59 -9.31 -26.58
CA LEU A 136 6.59 -9.11 -25.14
C LEU A 136 5.75 -7.90 -24.72
N LEU A 137 5.87 -6.76 -25.45
CA LEU A 137 5.02 -5.59 -25.20
C LEU A 137 3.54 -5.89 -25.46
N GLY A 138 3.23 -6.67 -26.49
CA GLY A 138 1.86 -7.14 -26.77
C GLY A 138 1.34 -8.08 -25.68
N LEU A 139 2.18 -9.01 -25.18
CA LEU A 139 1.84 -9.94 -24.11
C LEU A 139 1.42 -9.22 -22.83
N VAL A 140 2.13 -8.14 -22.48
CA VAL A 140 1.79 -7.34 -21.30
C VAL A 140 0.72 -6.27 -21.56
N GLY A 141 0.10 -6.26 -22.75
CA GLY A 141 -1.01 -5.37 -23.11
C GLY A 141 -0.58 -3.90 -23.27
N ILE A 142 0.59 -3.64 -23.85
CA ILE A 142 1.02 -2.29 -24.23
C ILE A 142 0.52 -2.00 -25.64
N ASP A 143 -0.46 -1.11 -25.76
CA ASP A 143 -0.97 -0.63 -27.04
C ASP A 143 0.09 0.17 -27.82
N ARG A 144 0.01 0.13 -29.17
CA ARG A 144 0.95 0.81 -30.07
C ARG A 144 2.41 0.48 -29.75
N ALA A 145 2.72 -0.79 -29.54
CA ALA A 145 4.03 -1.27 -29.10
C ALA A 145 5.20 -0.69 -29.92
N LYS A 146 5.04 -0.54 -31.26
CA LYS A 146 6.05 0.05 -32.15
C LYS A 146 6.41 1.50 -31.80
N GLU A 147 5.45 2.30 -31.36
CA GLU A 147 5.66 3.68 -30.94
C GLU A 147 6.24 3.71 -29.52
N ARG A 148 5.66 2.89 -28.63
CA ARG A 148 6.01 2.85 -27.21
C ARG A 148 7.43 2.35 -26.94
N MET A 149 7.93 1.37 -27.73
CA MET A 149 9.31 0.90 -27.60
C MET A 149 10.37 2.00 -27.81
N GLN A 150 10.01 3.09 -28.51
CA GLN A 150 10.89 4.24 -28.75
C GLN A 150 10.83 5.30 -27.64
N GLN A 151 9.92 5.17 -26.69
CA GLN A 151 9.76 6.09 -25.57
C GLN A 151 10.71 5.78 -24.41
N TYR A 152 10.95 6.81 -23.60
CA TYR A 152 11.66 6.70 -22.34
C TYR A 152 10.68 6.42 -21.18
N PRO A 153 11.12 5.83 -20.07
CA PRO A 153 10.25 5.55 -18.92
C PRO A 153 9.49 6.77 -18.41
N GLY A 154 10.11 7.96 -18.40
CA GLY A 154 9.47 9.22 -17.98
C GLY A 154 8.28 9.67 -18.84
N GLN A 155 8.11 9.11 -20.03
CA GLN A 155 7.01 9.42 -20.97
C GLN A 155 5.82 8.45 -20.82
N MET A 156 5.89 7.50 -19.87
CA MET A 156 4.89 6.47 -19.63
C MET A 156 4.18 6.66 -18.29
N SER A 157 2.93 6.21 -18.20
CA SER A 157 2.21 6.14 -16.92
C SER A 157 2.81 5.09 -15.98
N GLY A 158 2.47 5.15 -14.70
CA GLY A 158 2.93 4.15 -13.70
C GLY A 158 2.59 2.72 -14.10
N GLY A 159 1.35 2.46 -14.49
CA GLY A 159 0.92 1.14 -14.93
C GLY A 159 1.61 0.66 -16.22
N MET A 160 1.90 1.57 -17.17
CA MET A 160 2.67 1.21 -18.37
C MET A 160 4.12 0.83 -18.02
N ARG A 161 4.75 1.55 -17.09
CA ARG A 161 6.10 1.23 -16.60
C ARG A 161 6.13 -0.15 -15.93
N GLN A 162 5.13 -0.45 -15.09
CA GLN A 162 5.00 -1.75 -14.43
C GLN A 162 4.86 -2.89 -15.46
N ARG A 163 4.05 -2.70 -16.50
CA ARG A 163 3.93 -3.65 -17.61
C ARG A 163 5.26 -3.84 -18.36
N CYS A 164 6.05 -2.78 -18.53
CA CYS A 164 7.37 -2.89 -19.16
C CYS A 164 8.36 -3.67 -18.27
N VAL A 165 8.36 -3.45 -16.93
CA VAL A 165 9.16 -4.24 -15.99
C VAL A 165 8.76 -5.72 -16.04
N LEU A 166 7.46 -6.01 -16.13
CA LEU A 166 6.96 -7.37 -16.29
C LEU A 166 7.39 -7.97 -17.64
N ALA A 167 7.38 -7.20 -18.75
CA ALA A 167 7.91 -7.65 -20.04
C ALA A 167 9.40 -8.02 -19.97
N ILE A 168 10.21 -7.24 -19.24
CA ILE A 168 11.62 -7.53 -18.98
C ILE A 168 11.76 -8.84 -18.19
N ALA A 169 10.97 -9.01 -17.12
CA ALA A 169 11.02 -10.22 -16.29
C ALA A 169 10.62 -11.49 -17.06
N LEU A 170 9.77 -11.36 -18.07
CA LEU A 170 9.29 -12.46 -18.91
C LEU A 170 10.14 -12.71 -20.16
N ALA A 171 11.19 -11.92 -20.40
CA ALA A 171 11.97 -11.96 -21.63
C ALA A 171 12.52 -13.37 -21.98
N SER A 172 12.87 -14.15 -20.96
CA SER A 172 13.46 -15.50 -21.09
C SER A 172 12.50 -16.63 -20.68
N ASN A 173 11.21 -16.36 -20.51
CA ASN A 173 10.19 -17.32 -20.08
C ASN A 173 10.61 -18.09 -18.79
N PRO A 174 10.80 -17.38 -17.67
CA PRO A 174 11.29 -18.00 -16.43
C PRO A 174 10.30 -19.05 -15.89
N ARG A 175 10.81 -20.08 -15.22
CA ARG A 175 9.98 -21.09 -14.55
C ARG A 175 9.35 -20.57 -13.26
N ILE A 176 10.06 -19.65 -12.56
CA ILE A 176 9.61 -19.04 -11.31
C ILE A 176 9.66 -17.51 -11.47
N LEU A 177 8.57 -16.83 -11.20
CA LEU A 177 8.46 -15.38 -11.19
C LEU A 177 8.22 -14.89 -9.76
N PHE A 178 9.17 -14.16 -9.20
CA PHE A 178 9.00 -13.42 -7.96
C PHE A 178 8.39 -12.06 -8.27
N ALA A 179 7.27 -11.73 -7.64
CA ALA A 179 6.60 -10.44 -7.79
C ALA A 179 6.50 -9.77 -6.42
N ASP A 180 7.42 -8.85 -6.15
CA ASP A 180 7.53 -8.13 -4.88
C ASP A 180 6.67 -6.88 -4.93
N GLU A 181 5.46 -6.96 -4.36
CA GLU A 181 4.45 -5.89 -4.33
C GLU A 181 4.17 -5.25 -5.71
N PRO A 182 3.87 -6.03 -6.76
CA PRO A 182 3.83 -5.54 -8.14
C PRO A 182 2.69 -4.58 -8.43
N THR A 183 1.76 -4.38 -7.51
CA THR A 183 0.58 -3.52 -7.64
C THR A 183 0.58 -2.31 -6.70
N THR A 184 1.61 -2.18 -5.87
CA THR A 184 1.74 -1.03 -4.95
C THR A 184 1.83 0.28 -5.72
N ALA A 185 1.14 1.31 -5.24
CA ALA A 185 1.03 2.63 -5.86
C ALA A 185 0.37 2.67 -7.27
N LEU A 186 -0.33 1.59 -7.66
CA LEU A 186 -1.19 1.59 -8.83
C LEU A 186 -2.64 1.86 -8.44
N ASP A 187 -3.38 2.51 -9.34
CA ASP A 187 -4.83 2.64 -9.16
C ASP A 187 -5.54 1.29 -9.33
N VAL A 188 -6.73 1.17 -8.75
CA VAL A 188 -7.51 -0.08 -8.66
C VAL A 188 -7.77 -0.69 -10.04
N THR A 189 -8.00 0.14 -11.07
CA THR A 189 -8.24 -0.31 -12.44
C THR A 189 -7.00 -0.97 -13.05
N ILE A 190 -5.83 -0.34 -12.93
CA ILE A 190 -4.55 -0.88 -13.41
C ILE A 190 -4.16 -2.12 -12.59
N GLN A 191 -4.37 -2.09 -11.27
CA GLN A 191 -4.11 -3.21 -10.37
C GLN A 191 -4.85 -4.47 -10.85
N SER A 192 -6.16 -4.37 -11.13
CA SER A 192 -6.95 -5.50 -11.60
C SER A 192 -6.47 -6.04 -12.96
N GLN A 193 -6.02 -5.17 -13.87
CA GLN A 193 -5.44 -5.56 -15.15
C GLN A 193 -4.09 -6.28 -15.00
N ILE A 194 -3.23 -5.84 -14.09
CA ILE A 194 -1.95 -6.51 -13.79
C ILE A 194 -2.19 -7.91 -13.22
N LEU A 195 -3.18 -8.06 -12.33
CA LEU A 195 -3.53 -9.36 -11.74
C LEU A 195 -4.09 -10.35 -12.79
N GLU A 196 -4.91 -9.86 -13.70
CA GLU A 196 -5.38 -10.66 -14.83
C GLU A 196 -4.20 -11.10 -15.73
N LEU A 197 -3.22 -10.22 -15.92
CA LEU A 197 -2.02 -10.54 -16.69
C LEU A 197 -1.19 -11.64 -16.00
N PHE A 198 -0.99 -11.61 -14.67
CA PHE A 198 -0.33 -12.71 -13.94
C PHE A 198 -1.03 -14.05 -14.15
N ARG A 199 -2.37 -14.09 -14.06
CA ARG A 199 -3.15 -15.31 -14.33
C ARG A 199 -2.97 -15.82 -15.76
N ASN A 200 -2.97 -14.92 -16.74
CA ASN A 200 -2.78 -15.28 -18.16
C ASN A 200 -1.38 -15.84 -18.40
N ILE A 201 -0.34 -15.28 -17.76
CA ILE A 201 1.03 -15.78 -17.80
C ILE A 201 1.11 -17.16 -17.18
N GLN A 202 0.56 -17.35 -15.97
CA GLN A 202 0.50 -18.65 -15.29
C GLN A 202 -0.13 -19.72 -16.18
N LYS A 203 -1.31 -19.44 -16.75
CA LYS A 203 -2.02 -20.40 -17.61
C LYS A 203 -1.26 -20.72 -18.91
N LYS A 204 -0.64 -19.69 -19.54
CA LYS A 204 0.02 -19.84 -20.84
C LYS A 204 1.38 -20.52 -20.73
N PHE A 205 2.18 -20.18 -19.73
CA PHE A 205 3.58 -20.60 -19.60
C PHE A 205 3.84 -21.60 -18.47
N ARG A 206 2.83 -21.91 -17.65
CA ARG A 206 2.97 -22.71 -16.41
C ARG A 206 4.07 -22.16 -15.48
N THR A 207 4.33 -20.86 -15.53
CA THR A 207 5.28 -20.21 -14.63
C THR A 207 4.74 -20.22 -13.22
N ALA A 208 5.51 -20.78 -12.28
CA ALA A 208 5.21 -20.65 -10.86
C ALA A 208 5.42 -19.18 -10.42
N THR A 209 4.50 -18.61 -9.65
CA THR A 209 4.59 -17.22 -9.23
C THR A 209 4.61 -17.13 -7.71
N VAL A 210 5.62 -16.48 -7.14
CA VAL A 210 5.66 -16.09 -5.73
C VAL A 210 5.28 -14.62 -5.64
N LEU A 211 4.04 -14.37 -5.20
CA LEU A 211 3.45 -13.04 -5.11
C LEU A 211 3.59 -12.50 -3.67
N VAL A 212 4.42 -11.51 -3.46
CA VAL A 212 4.46 -10.77 -2.19
C VAL A 212 3.44 -9.63 -2.26
N SER A 213 2.55 -9.57 -1.29
CA SER A 213 1.56 -8.50 -1.19
C SER A 213 1.20 -8.22 0.27
N HIS A 214 0.85 -6.98 0.56
CA HIS A 214 0.19 -6.58 1.80
C HIS A 214 -1.33 -6.44 1.62
N ASP A 215 -1.84 -6.50 0.40
CA ASP A 215 -3.27 -6.40 0.08
C ASP A 215 -3.88 -7.80 -0.09
N LEU A 216 -4.60 -8.23 0.95
CA LEU A 216 -5.29 -9.52 0.97
C LEU A 216 -6.43 -9.60 -0.06
N SER A 217 -7.06 -8.47 -0.41
CA SER A 217 -8.13 -8.47 -1.42
C SER A 217 -7.58 -8.82 -2.80
N VAL A 218 -6.34 -8.38 -3.09
CA VAL A 218 -5.58 -8.78 -4.28
C VAL A 218 -5.29 -10.28 -4.27
N VAL A 219 -4.79 -10.76 -3.15
CA VAL A 219 -4.39 -12.16 -2.96
C VAL A 219 -5.57 -13.11 -3.13
N ALA A 220 -6.72 -12.81 -2.53
CA ALA A 220 -7.96 -13.59 -2.67
C ALA A 220 -8.36 -13.82 -4.14
N GLY A 221 -8.02 -12.85 -4.98
CA GLY A 221 -8.39 -12.90 -6.38
C GLY A 221 -7.41 -13.65 -7.29
N VAL A 222 -6.19 -14.02 -6.87
CA VAL A 222 -5.12 -14.53 -7.76
C VAL A 222 -4.43 -15.76 -7.23
N ALA A 223 -4.21 -15.86 -5.92
CA ALA A 223 -3.41 -16.90 -5.31
C ALA A 223 -4.14 -18.25 -5.24
N ASP A 224 -3.39 -19.34 -5.44
CA ASP A 224 -3.85 -20.71 -5.19
C ASP A 224 -3.63 -21.08 -3.72
N ARG A 225 -2.47 -20.70 -3.17
CA ARG A 225 -2.12 -20.87 -1.75
C ARG A 225 -1.58 -19.56 -1.17
N VAL A 226 -1.72 -19.42 0.14
CA VAL A 226 -1.27 -18.24 0.89
C VAL A 226 -0.39 -18.68 2.05
N ALA A 227 0.79 -18.08 2.16
CA ALA A 227 1.68 -18.18 3.31
C ALA A 227 1.65 -16.84 4.07
N VAL A 228 1.21 -16.87 5.30
CA VAL A 228 1.15 -15.71 6.19
C VAL A 228 2.45 -15.60 6.96
N MET A 229 3.16 -14.49 6.79
CA MET A 229 4.47 -14.26 7.40
C MET A 229 4.39 -13.19 8.49
N TYR A 230 4.93 -13.50 9.67
CA TYR A 230 5.04 -12.58 10.79
C TYR A 230 6.40 -12.71 11.46
N ALA A 231 7.05 -11.57 11.76
CA ALA A 231 8.32 -11.55 12.50
C ALA A 231 9.40 -12.53 12.00
N GLY A 232 9.55 -12.63 10.67
CA GLY A 232 10.54 -13.49 10.01
C GLY A 232 10.15 -14.97 9.85
N LYS A 233 8.94 -15.38 10.25
CA LYS A 233 8.46 -16.77 10.17
C LYS A 233 7.17 -16.89 9.38
N ILE A 234 6.94 -18.04 8.74
CA ILE A 234 5.62 -18.43 8.27
C ILE A 234 4.83 -18.89 9.50
N VAL A 235 3.73 -18.21 9.79
CA VAL A 235 2.86 -18.53 10.94
C VAL A 235 1.63 -19.32 10.54
N GLU A 236 1.20 -19.21 9.28
CA GLU A 236 0.11 -20.00 8.73
C GLU A 236 0.29 -20.17 7.22
N ILE A 237 -0.01 -21.35 6.68
CA ILE A 237 0.01 -21.64 5.24
C ILE A 237 -1.13 -22.59 4.89
N GLY A 238 -1.84 -22.31 3.80
CA GLY A 238 -2.96 -23.12 3.32
C GLY A 238 -3.42 -22.69 1.94
N THR A 239 -4.46 -23.33 1.43
CA THR A 239 -5.17 -22.85 0.24
C THR A 239 -5.77 -21.48 0.52
N THR A 240 -6.00 -20.71 -0.52
CA THR A 240 -6.62 -19.39 -0.36
C THR A 240 -7.96 -19.46 0.36
N GLU A 241 -8.77 -20.48 0.10
CA GLU A 241 -10.05 -20.71 0.80
C GLU A 241 -9.87 -21.00 2.28
N GLU A 242 -8.91 -21.87 2.64
CA GLU A 242 -8.64 -22.20 4.04
C GLU A 242 -8.22 -20.98 4.85
N ILE A 243 -7.30 -20.16 4.29
CA ILE A 243 -6.79 -18.96 4.97
C ILE A 243 -7.87 -17.89 5.12
N PHE A 244 -8.72 -17.68 4.10
CA PHE A 244 -9.73 -16.61 4.14
C PHE A 244 -10.98 -16.99 4.92
N TYR A 245 -11.42 -18.25 4.87
CA TYR A 245 -12.67 -18.67 5.51
C TYR A 245 -12.47 -19.41 6.83
N GLN A 246 -11.30 -20.01 7.03
CA GLN A 246 -11.01 -20.83 8.21
C GLN A 246 -9.60 -20.57 8.80
N PRO A 247 -9.21 -19.30 9.02
CA PRO A 247 -7.91 -18.99 9.60
C PRO A 247 -7.77 -19.65 10.98
N LYS A 248 -6.59 -20.14 11.31
CA LYS A 248 -6.29 -20.80 12.58
C LYS A 248 -5.35 -20.00 13.46
N HIS A 249 -4.46 -19.22 12.84
CA HIS A 249 -3.56 -18.35 13.59
C HIS A 249 -4.25 -17.02 13.97
N PRO A 250 -4.14 -16.56 15.23
CA PRO A 250 -4.76 -15.30 15.68
C PRO A 250 -4.33 -14.08 14.85
N TYR A 251 -3.09 -14.04 14.40
CA TYR A 251 -2.60 -12.98 13.52
C TYR A 251 -3.30 -12.95 12.16
N THR A 252 -3.49 -14.11 11.53
CA THR A 252 -4.19 -14.22 10.25
C THR A 252 -5.63 -13.75 10.37
N TRP A 253 -6.31 -14.20 11.43
CA TRP A 253 -7.66 -13.74 11.73
C TRP A 253 -7.72 -12.22 11.92
N ALA A 254 -6.80 -11.67 12.73
CA ALA A 254 -6.73 -10.23 12.99
C ALA A 254 -6.44 -9.42 11.72
N LEU A 255 -5.56 -9.92 10.86
CA LEU A 255 -5.21 -9.29 9.58
C LEU A 255 -6.43 -9.25 8.64
N LEU A 256 -7.20 -10.34 8.54
CA LEU A 256 -8.45 -10.39 7.78
C LEU A 256 -9.52 -9.44 8.34
N GLN A 257 -9.68 -9.38 9.68
CA GLN A 257 -10.65 -8.46 10.30
C GLN A 257 -10.30 -6.97 10.11
N SER A 258 -9.04 -6.66 9.83
CA SER A 258 -8.60 -5.28 9.55
C SER A 258 -9.00 -4.79 8.14
N LEU A 259 -9.55 -5.67 7.29
CA LEU A 259 -10.01 -5.30 5.95
C LEU A 259 -11.33 -4.51 6.02
N PRO A 260 -11.42 -3.30 5.40
CA PRO A 260 -12.64 -2.50 5.43
C PRO A 260 -13.84 -3.21 4.81
N ALA A 261 -13.61 -3.97 3.74
CA ALA A 261 -14.65 -4.74 3.06
C ALA A 261 -15.37 -5.75 3.98
N LEU A 262 -14.66 -6.31 4.98
CA LEU A 262 -15.23 -7.23 5.98
C LEU A 262 -15.79 -6.52 7.21
N SER A 263 -15.59 -5.21 7.33
CA SER A 263 -16.03 -4.37 8.45
C SER A 263 -17.20 -3.45 8.10
N LYS A 264 -17.90 -3.68 6.99
CA LYS A 264 -19.06 -2.87 6.56
C LYS A 264 -20.11 -2.76 7.69
N GLY A 265 -20.51 -1.53 8.00
CA GLY A 265 -21.51 -1.23 9.04
C GLY A 265 -21.00 -1.23 10.48
N LYS A 266 -19.73 -1.52 10.74
CA LYS A 266 -19.13 -1.38 12.09
C LYS A 266 -18.71 0.07 12.35
N ALA A 267 -18.76 0.48 13.62
CA ALA A 267 -18.35 1.83 14.03
C ALA A 267 -16.83 2.04 13.88
N GLU A 268 -16.02 1.02 14.12
CA GLU A 268 -14.56 1.07 14.01
C GLU A 268 -14.04 -0.12 13.21
N LEU A 269 -12.96 0.11 12.46
CA LEU A 269 -12.19 -0.98 11.84
C LEU A 269 -11.45 -1.72 12.94
N PHE A 270 -11.37 -3.04 12.80
CA PHE A 270 -10.53 -3.83 13.69
C PHE A 270 -9.06 -3.46 13.48
N THR A 271 -8.34 -3.26 14.57
CA THR A 271 -6.92 -2.92 14.54
C THR A 271 -6.12 -3.92 15.36
N ILE A 272 -4.99 -4.35 14.81
CA ILE A 272 -4.07 -5.21 15.55
C ILE A 272 -3.35 -4.34 16.58
N PRO A 273 -3.45 -4.64 17.89
CA PRO A 273 -2.85 -3.80 18.93
C PRO A 273 -1.32 -3.87 18.91
N GLY A 274 -0.66 -2.84 19.43
CA GLY A 274 0.79 -2.82 19.60
C GLY A 274 1.58 -2.76 18.29
N MET A 275 2.86 -3.12 18.37
CA MET A 275 3.81 -3.09 17.25
C MET A 275 4.48 -4.45 17.09
N PRO A 276 4.94 -4.81 15.86
CA PRO A 276 5.77 -6.00 15.65
C PRO A 276 7.03 -5.96 16.54
N PRO A 277 7.53 -7.12 16.98
CA PRO A 277 8.70 -7.19 17.84
C PRO A 277 9.97 -6.75 17.09
N ASN A 278 10.96 -6.25 17.85
CA ASN A 278 12.28 -5.95 17.32
C ASN A 278 13.04 -7.27 17.00
N LEU A 279 13.33 -7.50 15.73
CA LEU A 279 14.01 -8.71 15.27
C LEU A 279 15.53 -8.73 15.54
N ALA A 280 16.09 -7.69 16.14
CA ALA A 280 17.41 -7.75 16.75
C ALA A 280 17.38 -8.55 18.08
N HIS A 281 16.22 -8.53 18.76
CA HIS A 281 15.99 -9.24 20.01
C HIS A 281 14.62 -9.98 19.94
N PRO A 282 14.49 -11.01 19.09
CA PRO A 282 13.22 -11.72 18.95
C PRO A 282 12.80 -12.35 20.28
N PRO A 283 11.49 -12.40 20.59
CA PRO A 283 11.00 -13.06 21.78
C PRO A 283 11.32 -14.57 21.76
N LYS A 284 11.37 -15.19 22.93
CA LYS A 284 11.63 -16.64 23.07
C LYS A 284 10.44 -17.48 22.61
N GLY A 285 9.24 -17.02 22.90
CA GLY A 285 7.99 -17.68 22.53
C GLY A 285 7.42 -17.20 21.21
N ASP A 286 6.09 -17.32 21.06
CA ASP A 286 5.39 -16.81 19.89
C ASP A 286 5.62 -15.30 19.72
N ALA A 287 6.12 -14.91 18.56
CA ALA A 287 6.39 -13.51 18.28
C ALA A 287 5.11 -12.63 18.29
N PHE A 288 3.94 -13.23 18.12
CA PHE A 288 2.65 -12.55 18.17
C PHE A 288 2.04 -12.48 19.60
N ALA A 289 2.56 -13.20 20.58
CA ALA A 289 1.99 -13.32 21.94
C ALA A 289 1.57 -11.97 22.57
N CYS A 290 2.44 -10.96 22.51
CA CYS A 290 2.15 -9.63 23.10
C CYS A 290 1.01 -8.87 22.41
N ARG A 291 0.62 -9.28 21.19
CA ARG A 291 -0.45 -8.68 20.37
C ARG A 291 -1.67 -9.60 20.26
N ASN A 292 -1.56 -10.83 20.77
CA ASN A 292 -2.58 -11.84 20.70
C ASN A 292 -3.53 -11.74 21.92
N PRO A 293 -4.79 -11.32 21.75
CA PRO A 293 -5.75 -11.25 22.85
C PRO A 293 -6.11 -12.64 23.41
N TYR A 294 -5.75 -13.70 22.72
CA TYR A 294 -6.01 -15.10 23.10
C TYR A 294 -4.73 -15.82 23.55
N ALA A 295 -3.64 -15.07 23.85
CA ALA A 295 -2.37 -15.67 24.23
C ALA A 295 -2.51 -16.48 25.51
N VAL A 296 -1.93 -17.68 25.52
CA VAL A 296 -1.79 -18.53 26.70
C VAL A 296 -0.38 -18.37 27.29
N ALA A 297 -0.16 -18.80 28.53
CA ALA A 297 1.14 -18.64 29.19
C ALA A 297 2.30 -19.24 28.36
N ARG A 298 2.06 -20.35 27.70
CA ARG A 298 3.03 -21.05 26.86
C ARG A 298 3.49 -20.22 25.65
N ASP A 299 2.64 -19.35 25.10
CA ASP A 299 3.01 -18.44 23.99
C ASP A 299 4.18 -17.51 24.34
N TYR A 300 4.38 -17.19 25.62
CA TYR A 300 5.48 -16.32 26.08
C TYR A 300 6.80 -17.05 26.31
N GLU A 301 6.75 -18.37 26.47
CA GLU A 301 7.90 -19.20 26.88
C GLU A 301 8.49 -20.02 25.74
N GLU A 302 7.63 -20.54 24.85
CA GLU A 302 8.00 -21.46 23.79
C GLU A 302 7.38 -21.07 22.45
N GLU A 303 8.17 -21.17 21.37
CA GLU A 303 7.65 -20.99 20.01
C GLU A 303 6.73 -22.17 19.64
N PRO A 304 5.52 -21.89 19.08
CA PRO A 304 4.63 -22.95 18.64
C PRO A 304 5.19 -23.65 17.39
N PRO A 305 5.11 -24.99 17.32
CA PRO A 305 5.42 -25.71 16.10
C PRO A 305 4.33 -25.50 15.05
N MET A 306 4.62 -25.84 13.79
CA MET A 306 3.61 -25.88 12.73
C MET A 306 2.69 -27.10 12.94
N PHE A 307 1.48 -26.86 13.46
CA PHE A 307 0.45 -27.89 13.59
C PHE A 307 -0.22 -28.12 12.24
N ARG A 308 -0.43 -29.40 11.88
CA ARG A 308 -1.20 -29.79 10.71
C ARG A 308 -2.69 -29.70 11.02
N VAL A 309 -3.41 -28.87 10.27
CA VAL A 309 -4.88 -28.71 10.36
C VAL A 309 -5.59 -29.57 9.31
N SER A 310 -5.07 -29.56 8.07
CA SER A 310 -5.51 -30.40 6.96
C SER A 310 -4.30 -30.89 6.16
N ASP A 311 -4.52 -31.53 5.00
CA ASP A 311 -3.43 -31.92 4.09
C ASP A 311 -2.68 -30.75 3.50
N THR A 312 -3.34 -29.58 3.40
CA THR A 312 -2.81 -28.36 2.79
C THR A 312 -2.67 -27.21 3.79
N HIS A 313 -3.27 -27.31 4.99
CA HIS A 313 -3.34 -26.23 5.96
C HIS A 313 -2.50 -26.50 7.21
N TYR A 314 -1.59 -25.60 7.53
CA TYR A 314 -0.71 -25.65 8.69
C TYR A 314 -0.69 -24.29 9.40
N ALA A 315 -0.65 -24.28 10.74
CA ALA A 315 -0.57 -23.05 11.53
C ALA A 315 0.30 -23.23 12.78
N ALA A 316 1.11 -22.21 13.08
CA ALA A 316 2.02 -22.18 14.21
C ALA A 316 1.37 -21.44 15.40
N THR A 317 0.50 -22.10 16.13
CA THR A 317 -0.17 -21.52 17.31
C THR A 317 -0.47 -22.58 18.37
N TRP A 318 -0.19 -22.27 19.63
CA TRP A 318 -0.52 -23.15 20.75
C TRP A 318 -2.04 -23.35 20.95
N LEU A 319 -2.88 -22.52 20.32
CA LEU A 319 -4.34 -22.70 20.31
C LEU A 319 -4.81 -23.97 19.58
N LEU A 320 -3.91 -24.67 18.88
CA LEU A 320 -4.16 -25.96 18.25
C LEU A 320 -3.64 -27.15 19.06
N ALA A 321 -3.01 -26.91 20.21
CA ALA A 321 -2.59 -27.98 21.11
C ALA A 321 -3.81 -28.67 21.74
N GLU A 322 -3.67 -29.95 22.13
CA GLU A 322 -4.77 -30.77 22.67
C GLU A 322 -5.36 -30.18 23.97
N ASP A 323 -4.53 -29.50 24.77
CA ASP A 323 -4.87 -28.87 26.04
C ASP A 323 -5.30 -27.40 25.90
N ALA A 324 -5.35 -26.88 24.68
CA ALA A 324 -5.68 -25.45 24.42
C ALA A 324 -7.16 -25.14 24.69
N PRO A 325 -7.47 -23.91 25.13
CA PRO A 325 -8.85 -23.46 25.22
C PRO A 325 -9.49 -23.42 23.82
N LYS A 326 -10.71 -23.96 23.69
CA LYS A 326 -11.47 -23.89 22.44
C LYS A 326 -11.91 -22.45 22.17
N ILE A 327 -11.18 -21.73 21.33
CA ILE A 327 -11.49 -20.40 20.89
C ILE A 327 -12.16 -20.46 19.53
N ILE A 328 -13.34 -19.88 19.43
CA ILE A 328 -13.99 -19.60 18.15
C ILE A 328 -13.69 -18.14 17.85
N PHE A 329 -12.90 -17.86 16.82
CA PHE A 329 -12.69 -16.51 16.32
C PHE A 329 -14.04 -15.95 15.87
N GLY A 330 -14.72 -15.23 16.78
CA GLY A 330 -16.03 -14.64 16.53
C GLY A 330 -15.89 -13.33 15.76
N ARG A 331 -16.84 -13.07 14.85
CA ARG A 331 -17.09 -11.70 14.43
C ARG A 331 -17.60 -10.97 15.68
N GLU A 332 -16.75 -10.19 16.33
CA GLU A 332 -17.23 -9.31 17.39
C GLU A 332 -18.38 -8.48 16.83
N ASN A 333 -19.51 -8.51 17.51
CA ASN A 333 -20.64 -7.63 17.23
C ASN A 333 -20.23 -6.22 17.65
N GLY A 334 -19.37 -5.57 16.86
CA GLY A 334 -18.96 -4.19 17.07
C GLY A 334 -20.21 -3.29 17.04
N LYS A 335 -20.13 -2.16 17.72
CA LYS A 335 -21.17 -1.12 17.64
C LYS A 335 -21.46 -0.84 16.17
N LYS A 336 -22.74 -0.74 15.79
CA LYS A 336 -23.13 -0.34 14.44
C LYS A 336 -22.71 1.10 14.21
N ARG A 337 -22.27 1.39 12.99
CA ARG A 337 -21.97 2.75 12.55
C ARG A 337 -23.19 3.63 12.74
N VAL A 338 -23.07 4.66 13.57
CA VAL A 338 -24.04 5.75 13.62
C VAL A 338 -23.56 6.78 12.60
N ILE A 339 -24.29 6.93 11.51
CA ILE A 339 -24.01 7.98 10.52
C ILE A 339 -24.53 9.29 11.14
N HIS A 340 -23.62 10.11 11.63
CA HIS A 340 -23.94 11.45 12.06
C HIS A 340 -24.32 12.28 10.83
N GLN A 341 -25.61 12.59 10.66
CA GLN A 341 -26.09 13.39 9.52
C GLN A 341 -26.13 14.89 9.82
N GLU A 342 -25.60 15.30 10.98
CA GLU A 342 -25.59 16.69 11.44
C GLU A 342 -24.92 17.66 10.45
N TRP A 343 -23.95 17.16 9.66
CA TRP A 343 -23.30 17.96 8.63
C TRP A 343 -24.24 18.37 7.48
N LYS A 344 -25.37 17.68 7.25
CA LYS A 344 -26.30 18.00 6.14
C LYS A 344 -26.90 19.41 6.27
N ASP A 345 -27.14 19.85 7.48
CA ASP A 345 -27.70 21.18 7.78
C ASP A 345 -26.62 22.19 8.18
N ALA A 346 -25.34 21.77 8.23
CA ALA A 346 -24.23 22.64 8.59
C ALA A 346 -23.90 23.66 7.48
N GLU A 347 -23.26 24.75 7.88
CA GLU A 347 -22.77 25.80 6.96
C GLU A 347 -21.76 25.25 5.95
N VAL A 348 -21.73 25.84 4.75
CA VAL A 348 -20.74 25.55 3.72
C VAL A 348 -19.39 26.12 4.17
N LEU A 349 -18.42 25.25 4.45
CA LEU A 349 -17.08 25.63 4.89
C LEU A 349 -16.18 25.96 3.71
N LEU A 350 -16.22 25.13 2.65
CA LEU A 350 -15.46 25.30 1.42
C LEU A 350 -16.40 25.23 0.22
N ASP A 351 -16.30 26.21 -0.70
CA ASP A 351 -17.06 26.24 -1.94
C ASP A 351 -16.08 26.41 -3.12
N VAL A 352 -16.02 25.41 -3.97
CA VAL A 352 -15.16 25.37 -5.17
C VAL A 352 -16.06 25.48 -6.40
N ARG A 353 -15.83 26.49 -7.23
CA ARG A 353 -16.63 26.79 -8.42
C ARG A 353 -15.76 26.91 -9.65
N HIS A 354 -16.10 26.15 -10.69
CA HIS A 354 -15.47 26.22 -12.01
C HIS A 354 -13.94 26.19 -11.95
N LEU A 355 -13.36 25.38 -11.05
CA LEU A 355 -11.91 25.30 -10.87
C LEU A 355 -11.26 24.67 -12.10
N ASN A 356 -10.28 25.39 -12.66
CA ASN A 356 -9.51 24.96 -13.81
C ASN A 356 -8.02 25.14 -13.54
N HIS A 357 -7.21 24.14 -13.91
CA HIS A 357 -5.75 24.24 -13.83
C HIS A 357 -5.07 23.46 -14.95
N ALA A 358 -4.08 24.09 -15.61
CA ALA A 358 -3.32 23.46 -16.67
C ALA A 358 -1.81 23.62 -16.44
N PHE A 359 -1.07 22.54 -16.69
CA PHE A 359 0.39 22.55 -16.66
C PHE A 359 0.96 22.75 -18.07
N PRO A 360 1.81 23.75 -18.30
CA PRO A 360 2.46 23.95 -19.60
C PRO A 360 3.50 22.86 -19.82
N LEU A 361 3.38 22.08 -20.89
CA LEU A 361 4.40 21.11 -21.35
C LEU A 361 5.39 21.76 -22.32
N SER A 362 4.92 22.69 -23.13
CA SER A 362 5.73 23.46 -24.08
C SER A 362 5.05 24.80 -24.38
N ARG A 363 5.68 25.65 -25.22
CA ARG A 363 5.08 26.94 -25.63
C ARG A 363 3.70 26.80 -26.28
N LYS A 364 3.34 25.64 -26.86
CA LYS A 364 2.08 25.39 -27.57
C LYS A 364 1.21 24.28 -26.98
N LEU A 365 1.69 23.56 -25.98
CA LEU A 365 0.99 22.39 -25.42
C LEU A 365 0.88 22.54 -23.91
N ALA A 366 -0.34 22.42 -23.38
CA ALA A 366 -0.62 22.37 -21.96
C ALA A 366 -1.51 21.16 -21.65
N VAL A 367 -1.27 20.50 -20.53
CA VAL A 367 -2.15 19.45 -20.01
C VAL A 367 -3.10 20.05 -19.02
N LYS A 368 -4.40 19.96 -19.31
CA LYS A 368 -5.47 20.41 -18.43
C LYS A 368 -5.67 19.36 -17.34
N ALA A 369 -5.08 19.59 -16.17
CA ALA A 369 -5.14 18.66 -15.06
C ALA A 369 -6.44 18.78 -14.25
N VAL A 370 -7.06 19.96 -14.24
CA VAL A 370 -8.38 20.22 -13.65
C VAL A 370 -9.19 20.99 -14.68
N ASP A 371 -10.40 20.51 -14.99
CA ASP A 371 -11.28 21.00 -16.03
C ASP A 371 -12.70 21.16 -15.49
N ASP A 372 -13.05 22.39 -15.09
CA ASP A 372 -14.38 22.79 -14.64
C ASP A 372 -14.90 22.00 -13.41
N VAL A 373 -14.09 21.90 -12.37
CA VAL A 373 -14.44 21.17 -11.13
C VAL A 373 -15.19 22.09 -10.17
N SER A 374 -16.40 21.65 -9.73
CA SER A 374 -17.24 22.39 -8.78
C SER A 374 -17.80 21.43 -7.72
N PHE A 375 -17.61 21.77 -6.45
CA PHE A 375 -18.19 21.04 -5.30
C PHE A 375 -18.14 21.89 -4.04
N GLN A 376 -18.91 21.47 -3.02
CA GLN A 376 -18.97 22.13 -1.72
C GLN A 376 -18.68 21.13 -0.60
N LEU A 377 -17.97 21.58 0.44
CA LEU A 377 -17.81 20.87 1.71
C LEU A 377 -18.55 21.61 2.81
N ARG A 378 -19.29 20.85 3.61
CA ARG A 378 -19.96 21.36 4.79
C ARG A 378 -19.13 21.11 6.04
N LYS A 379 -19.33 21.91 7.07
CA LYS A 379 -18.61 21.77 8.34
C LYS A 379 -18.90 20.41 8.98
N GLY A 380 -17.85 19.72 9.44
CA GLY A 380 -17.93 18.38 10.03
C GLY A 380 -18.11 17.24 9.03
N GLU A 381 -18.15 17.52 7.72
CA GLU A 381 -18.27 16.52 6.66
C GLU A 381 -16.92 15.87 6.34
N ILE A 382 -16.90 14.56 6.06
CA ILE A 382 -15.79 13.87 5.40
C ILE A 382 -16.17 13.65 3.94
N PHE A 383 -15.58 14.45 3.04
CA PHE A 383 -15.80 14.36 1.61
C PHE A 383 -14.67 13.60 0.93
N GLY A 384 -14.98 12.47 0.29
CA GLY A 384 -14.05 11.66 -0.48
C GLY A 384 -13.87 12.19 -1.90
N LEU A 385 -12.64 12.34 -2.38
CA LEU A 385 -12.34 12.64 -3.77
C LEU A 385 -11.56 11.47 -4.38
N VAL A 386 -12.22 10.71 -5.28
CA VAL A 386 -11.69 9.46 -5.83
C VAL A 386 -11.50 9.50 -7.35
N GLY A 387 -10.76 8.56 -7.90
CA GLY A 387 -10.48 8.41 -9.33
C GLY A 387 -9.08 7.88 -9.59
N GLU A 388 -8.76 7.55 -10.84
CA GLU A 388 -7.47 7.03 -11.25
C GLU A 388 -6.30 7.99 -10.97
N SER A 389 -5.08 7.44 -10.92
CA SER A 389 -3.86 8.25 -10.83
C SER A 389 -3.78 9.20 -12.02
N GLY A 390 -3.44 10.47 -11.75
CA GLY A 390 -3.41 11.51 -12.80
C GLY A 390 -4.77 12.10 -13.17
N SER A 391 -5.88 11.72 -12.51
CA SER A 391 -7.20 12.36 -12.75
C SER A 391 -7.32 13.80 -12.25
N GLY A 392 -6.33 14.32 -11.51
CA GLY A 392 -6.28 15.71 -11.05
C GLY A 392 -6.59 15.93 -9.56
N LYS A 393 -6.85 14.91 -8.76
CA LYS A 393 -7.23 15.00 -7.33
C LYS A 393 -6.26 15.84 -6.49
N SER A 394 -4.98 15.46 -6.47
CA SER A 394 -3.95 16.20 -5.74
C SER A 394 -3.74 17.63 -6.29
N THR A 395 -4.03 17.85 -7.58
CA THR A 395 -4.01 19.19 -8.17
C THR A 395 -5.12 20.06 -7.60
N VAL A 396 -6.34 19.52 -7.44
CA VAL A 396 -7.46 20.20 -6.78
C VAL A 396 -7.07 20.61 -5.35
N ALA A 397 -6.51 19.70 -4.56
CA ALA A 397 -6.05 19.98 -3.19
C ALA A 397 -5.03 21.14 -3.16
N ARG A 398 -4.02 21.10 -4.04
CA ARG A 398 -2.99 22.14 -4.12
C ARG A 398 -3.51 23.48 -4.61
N CYS A 399 -4.54 23.48 -5.47
CA CYS A 399 -5.24 24.70 -5.85
C CYS A 399 -6.01 25.32 -4.68
N ILE A 400 -6.74 24.51 -3.89
CA ILE A 400 -7.44 24.94 -2.68
C ILE A 400 -6.47 25.55 -1.67
N MET A 401 -5.31 24.91 -1.47
CA MET A 401 -4.23 25.42 -0.60
C MET A 401 -3.53 26.66 -1.16
N ASN A 402 -3.92 27.13 -2.35
CA ASN A 402 -3.28 28.24 -3.06
C ASN A 402 -1.76 28.03 -3.27
N LEU A 403 -1.34 26.78 -3.46
CA LEU A 403 0.04 26.41 -3.81
C LEU A 403 0.29 26.61 -5.31
N TYR A 404 -0.76 26.49 -6.13
CA TYR A 404 -0.75 26.79 -7.56
C TYR A 404 -1.50 28.11 -7.82
N HIS A 405 -0.79 29.12 -8.32
CA HIS A 405 -1.31 30.48 -8.46
C HIS A 405 -1.96 30.77 -9.82
N ASN A 406 -1.88 29.85 -10.77
CA ASN A 406 -2.33 30.06 -12.15
C ASN A 406 -3.65 29.35 -12.47
N GLY A 407 -4.41 28.94 -11.45
CA GLY A 407 -5.73 28.35 -11.62
C GLY A 407 -6.77 29.42 -12.01
N LEU A 408 -7.68 29.04 -12.90
CA LEU A 408 -8.92 29.78 -13.17
C LEU A 408 -10.04 29.16 -12.34
N GLY A 409 -11.01 29.99 -11.94
CA GLY A 409 -12.14 29.54 -11.10
C GLY A 409 -12.15 30.20 -9.74
N GLU A 410 -13.13 29.89 -8.96
CA GLU A 410 -13.39 30.51 -7.67
C GLU A 410 -13.32 29.49 -6.54
N VAL A 411 -12.58 29.81 -5.49
CA VAL A 411 -12.52 29.02 -4.26
C VAL A 411 -12.84 29.94 -3.09
N TYR A 412 -13.86 29.58 -2.31
CA TYR A 412 -14.28 30.32 -1.13
C TYR A 412 -14.12 29.46 0.11
N TYR A 413 -13.52 30.01 1.16
CA TYR A 413 -13.47 29.45 2.49
C TYR A 413 -14.27 30.35 3.44
N LYS A 414 -15.39 29.85 3.98
CA LYS A 414 -16.35 30.65 4.78
C LYS A 414 -16.73 31.97 4.07
N GLY A 415 -16.98 31.91 2.77
CA GLY A 415 -17.27 33.08 1.96
C GLY A 415 -16.08 33.99 1.63
N ILE A 416 -14.87 33.71 2.15
CA ILE A 416 -13.65 34.46 1.85
C ILE A 416 -13.07 33.93 0.53
N PRO A 417 -12.91 34.77 -0.51
CA PRO A 417 -12.39 34.35 -1.81
C PRO A 417 -10.89 34.11 -1.74
N LEU A 418 -10.47 32.82 -1.80
CA LEU A 418 -9.06 32.42 -1.79
C LEU A 418 -8.35 32.73 -3.11
N HIS A 419 -9.09 32.80 -4.20
CA HIS A 419 -8.61 33.19 -5.55
C HIS A 419 -8.27 34.66 -5.66
N ASP A 420 -8.86 35.55 -4.85
CA ASP A 420 -8.50 36.96 -4.80
C ASP A 420 -7.22 37.15 -3.99
N ARG A 421 -6.16 37.59 -4.66
CA ARG A 421 -4.85 37.84 -4.03
C ARG A 421 -4.89 38.88 -2.91
N LYS A 422 -5.76 39.90 -2.99
CA LYS A 422 -5.88 40.92 -1.94
C LYS A 422 -6.59 40.38 -0.72
N ALA A 423 -7.74 39.71 -0.89
CA ALA A 423 -8.49 39.06 0.17
C ALA A 423 -7.65 37.97 0.87
N TYR A 424 -7.02 37.09 0.07
CA TYR A 424 -6.13 36.04 0.60
C TYR A 424 -4.98 36.63 1.42
N ARG A 425 -4.28 37.66 0.93
CA ARG A 425 -3.14 38.26 1.63
C ARG A 425 -3.56 38.85 2.98
N LYS A 426 -4.74 39.45 3.08
CA LYS A 426 -5.29 40.01 4.31
C LYS A 426 -5.57 38.92 5.36
N MET A 427 -6.07 37.77 4.95
CA MET A 427 -6.49 36.68 5.83
C MET A 427 -5.50 35.49 5.85
N ARG A 428 -4.36 35.63 5.18
CA ARG A 428 -3.40 34.53 4.93
C ARG A 428 -3.01 33.74 6.16
N ARG A 429 -2.78 34.43 7.30
CA ARG A 429 -2.38 33.78 8.55
C ARG A 429 -3.50 32.89 9.06
N GLN A 430 -4.71 33.40 9.13
CA GLN A 430 -5.89 32.67 9.60
C GLN A 430 -6.22 31.48 8.68
N ILE A 431 -6.21 31.69 7.35
CA ILE A 431 -6.45 30.63 6.36
C ILE A 431 -5.45 29.50 6.54
N ARG A 432 -4.15 29.82 6.71
CA ARG A 432 -3.10 28.81 6.88
C ARG A 432 -3.13 28.12 8.25
N GLN A 433 -3.77 28.68 9.24
CA GLN A 433 -4.03 28.01 10.52
C GLN A 433 -5.21 27.06 10.41
N ASN A 434 -6.28 27.50 9.75
CA ASN A 434 -7.55 26.79 9.71
C ASN A 434 -7.61 25.72 8.60
N ILE A 435 -6.76 25.79 7.58
CA ILE A 435 -6.67 24.79 6.51
C ILE A 435 -5.28 24.17 6.54
N GLN A 436 -5.23 22.87 6.81
CA GLN A 436 -3.99 22.11 6.85
C GLN A 436 -4.02 20.97 5.84
N ILE A 437 -2.85 20.51 5.41
CA ILE A 437 -2.71 19.41 4.46
C ILE A 437 -1.76 18.33 4.99
N ILE A 438 -2.17 17.07 4.85
CA ILE A 438 -1.34 15.89 5.00
C ILE A 438 -0.98 15.43 3.59
N PHE A 439 0.32 15.43 3.26
CA PHE A 439 0.80 15.07 1.92
C PHE A 439 0.91 13.54 1.77
N GLN A 440 0.82 13.08 0.53
CA GLN A 440 0.88 11.67 0.11
C GLN A 440 2.15 10.95 0.61
N ASP A 441 3.31 11.58 0.49
CA ASP A 441 4.58 11.02 0.93
C ASP A 441 5.06 11.66 2.23
N SER A 442 4.88 10.93 3.34
CA SER A 442 5.36 11.36 4.65
C SER A 442 6.88 11.44 4.72
N THR A 443 7.62 10.68 3.90
CA THR A 443 9.08 10.69 3.89
C THR A 443 9.62 12.00 3.34
N SER A 444 9.07 12.48 2.23
CA SER A 444 9.48 13.77 1.63
C SER A 444 8.89 14.99 2.35
N SER A 445 7.76 14.82 3.06
CA SER A 445 7.08 15.91 3.75
C SER A 445 7.67 16.25 5.12
N LEU A 446 8.43 15.36 5.73
CA LEU A 446 9.11 15.58 7.01
C LEU A 446 10.58 15.94 6.76
N ASN A 447 11.07 16.99 7.44
CA ASN A 447 12.49 17.36 7.34
C ASN A 447 13.37 16.30 8.03
N PRO A 448 14.22 15.56 7.29
CA PRO A 448 15.03 14.47 7.86
C PRO A 448 16.09 14.92 8.87
N ARG A 449 16.37 16.22 8.95
CA ARG A 449 17.37 16.81 9.85
C ARG A 449 16.75 17.38 11.14
N MET A 450 15.43 17.33 11.27
CA MET A 450 14.71 17.79 12.47
C MET A 450 14.27 16.61 13.32
N LYS A 451 14.26 16.78 14.64
CA LYS A 451 13.68 15.80 15.56
C LYS A 451 12.15 15.83 15.47
N VAL A 452 11.52 14.72 15.80
CA VAL A 452 10.05 14.55 15.76
C VAL A 452 9.34 15.66 16.54
N LYS A 453 9.77 15.97 17.76
CA LYS A 453 9.20 17.07 18.57
C LYS A 453 9.22 18.40 17.84
N ASP A 454 10.34 18.72 17.16
CA ASP A 454 10.50 20.00 16.47
C ASP A 454 9.65 20.06 15.21
N ILE A 455 9.50 18.92 14.49
CA ILE A 455 8.61 18.80 13.32
C ILE A 455 7.14 19.02 13.72
N ILE A 456 6.69 18.39 14.82
CA ILE A 456 5.30 18.51 15.29
C ILE A 456 5.01 19.95 15.68
N THR A 457 5.92 20.61 16.38
CA THR A 457 5.70 21.97 16.92
C THR A 457 6.08 23.09 15.95
N GLU A 458 6.71 22.78 14.79
CA GLU A 458 7.09 23.76 13.78
C GLU A 458 5.95 24.71 13.39
N PRO A 459 4.69 24.26 13.16
CA PRO A 459 3.58 25.14 12.82
C PRO A 459 3.30 26.20 13.92
N LEU A 460 3.42 25.84 15.18
CA LEU A 460 3.25 26.79 16.29
C LEU A 460 4.37 27.84 16.30
N VAL A 461 5.61 27.40 16.11
CA VAL A 461 6.80 28.29 16.07
C VAL A 461 6.69 29.30 14.92
N ILE A 462 6.38 28.82 13.70
CA ILE A 462 6.25 29.70 12.51
C ILE A 462 5.13 30.72 12.70
N ASN A 463 4.00 30.32 13.27
CA ASN A 463 2.86 31.20 13.51
C ASN A 463 2.98 32.01 14.81
N ARG A 464 4.07 31.85 15.58
CA ARG A 464 4.31 32.51 16.88
C ARG A 464 3.15 32.29 17.86
N ILE A 465 2.68 31.04 17.92
CA ILE A 465 1.64 30.59 18.84
C ILE A 465 2.32 29.91 20.02
N ARG A 466 1.92 30.32 21.24
CA ARG A 466 2.40 29.64 22.45
C ARG A 466 1.75 28.27 22.59
N PRO A 467 2.49 27.24 23.00
CA PRO A 467 1.92 25.93 23.28
C PRO A 467 0.86 26.05 24.40
N LYS A 468 -0.22 25.32 24.29
CA LYS A 468 -1.33 25.31 25.27
C LYS A 468 -0.95 24.57 26.54
N ARG A 469 0.00 23.65 26.49
CA ARG A 469 0.41 22.72 27.56
C ARG A 469 1.81 23.01 28.10
N GLY A 470 2.12 24.29 28.35
CA GLY A 470 3.37 24.72 28.97
C GLY A 470 4.52 24.87 27.97
N THR A 471 5.28 23.82 27.66
CA THR A 471 6.42 23.84 26.74
C THR A 471 6.07 23.22 25.38
N TYR A 472 6.87 23.55 24.34
CA TYR A 472 6.74 22.89 23.04
C TYR A 472 6.94 21.37 23.11
N ARG A 473 7.80 20.89 24.05
CA ARG A 473 8.00 19.45 24.25
C ARG A 473 6.76 18.76 24.81
N GLU A 474 6.13 19.36 25.82
CA GLU A 474 4.89 18.83 26.42
C GLU A 474 3.72 18.85 25.42
N GLU A 475 3.63 19.90 24.58
CA GLU A 475 2.65 19.96 23.51
C GLU A 475 2.89 18.86 22.45
N ALA A 476 4.16 18.65 22.06
CA ALA A 476 4.53 17.56 21.14
C ALA A 476 4.22 16.19 21.75
N ALA A 477 4.52 15.97 23.04
CA ALA A 477 4.23 14.73 23.74
C ALA A 477 2.71 14.42 23.75
N PHE A 478 1.90 15.44 24.02
CA PHE A 478 0.45 15.29 23.95
C PHE A 478 -0.01 14.90 22.55
N GLN A 479 0.48 15.58 21.52
CA GLN A 479 0.10 15.28 20.13
C GLN A 479 0.57 13.86 19.72
N MET A 480 1.74 13.43 20.18
CA MET A 480 2.22 12.06 19.96
C MET A 480 1.27 11.02 20.56
N LYS A 481 0.90 11.20 21.82
CA LYS A 481 -0.07 10.31 22.49
C LYS A 481 -1.42 10.31 21.76
N TYR A 482 -1.86 11.47 21.30
CA TYR A 482 -3.12 11.64 20.60
C TYR A 482 -3.16 10.86 19.27
N VAL A 483 -2.04 10.82 18.53
CA VAL A 483 -1.93 9.99 17.32
C VAL A 483 -1.47 8.55 17.60
N GLY A 484 -1.44 8.12 18.86
CA GLY A 484 -1.09 6.76 19.28
C GLY A 484 0.39 6.41 19.10
N LEU A 485 1.30 7.38 19.34
CA LEU A 485 2.74 7.17 19.36
C LEU A 485 3.31 7.39 20.78
N ASP A 486 4.35 6.62 21.10
CA ASP A 486 5.05 6.74 22.38
C ASP A 486 5.97 7.96 22.44
N GLU A 487 6.09 8.57 23.60
CA GLU A 487 6.92 9.76 23.82
C GLU A 487 8.42 9.53 23.58
N SER A 488 8.90 8.29 23.65
CA SER A 488 10.29 7.94 23.36
C SER A 488 10.73 8.29 21.93
N PHE A 489 9.77 8.47 21.01
CA PHE A 489 10.06 8.89 19.64
C PHE A 489 10.30 10.39 19.47
N LEU A 490 10.02 11.24 20.48
CA LEU A 490 10.16 12.71 20.39
C LEU A 490 11.56 13.18 19.99
N ASP A 491 12.58 12.50 20.45
CA ASP A 491 13.99 12.87 20.20
C ASP A 491 14.61 12.14 19.01
N LYS A 492 13.84 11.26 18.32
CA LYS A 492 14.26 10.55 17.10
C LYS A 492 14.12 11.44 15.87
N TYR A 493 14.83 11.03 14.81
CA TYR A 493 14.73 11.62 13.47
C TYR A 493 13.77 10.79 12.59
N PRO A 494 13.16 11.38 11.55
CA PRO A 494 12.25 10.66 10.64
C PRO A 494 12.83 9.37 10.03
N GLY A 495 14.15 9.33 9.77
CA GLY A 495 14.82 8.13 9.25
C GLY A 495 14.84 6.93 10.20
N GLU A 496 14.60 7.16 11.50
CA GLU A 496 14.55 6.12 12.54
C GLU A 496 13.13 5.58 12.78
N LEU A 497 12.14 6.09 12.03
CA LEU A 497 10.72 5.75 12.16
C LEU A 497 10.26 4.84 11.02
N SER A 498 9.29 3.97 11.31
CA SER A 498 8.58 3.22 10.26
C SER A 498 7.69 4.15 9.40
N GLY A 499 7.21 3.68 8.24
CA GLY A 499 6.31 4.44 7.38
C GLY A 499 5.05 4.91 8.11
N GLY A 500 4.40 4.02 8.86
CA GLY A 500 3.21 4.35 9.65
C GLY A 500 3.48 5.33 10.80
N GLN A 501 4.66 5.24 11.44
CA GLN A 501 5.07 6.21 12.46
C GLN A 501 5.32 7.59 11.87
N ARG A 502 6.01 7.68 10.72
CA ARG A 502 6.18 8.94 9.98
C ARG A 502 4.85 9.56 9.61
N GLN A 503 3.90 8.76 9.13
CA GLN A 503 2.56 9.24 8.78
C GLN A 503 1.83 9.82 9.99
N ARG A 504 1.88 9.16 11.15
CA ARG A 504 1.30 9.68 12.39
C ARG A 504 1.96 10.99 12.85
N VAL A 505 3.27 11.13 12.69
CA VAL A 505 3.98 12.40 12.95
C VAL A 505 3.49 13.50 11.98
N ALA A 506 3.27 13.20 10.70
CA ALA A 506 2.73 14.15 9.74
C ALA A 506 1.28 14.57 10.08
N ILE A 507 0.45 13.63 10.58
CA ILE A 507 -0.89 13.92 11.10
C ILE A 507 -0.79 14.81 12.34
N ALA A 508 0.05 14.45 13.32
CA ALA A 508 0.25 15.25 14.54
C ALA A 508 0.66 16.69 14.22
N ARG A 509 1.57 16.89 13.26
CA ARG A 509 1.97 18.21 12.76
C ARG A 509 0.81 18.99 12.15
N ALA A 510 -0.08 18.33 11.42
CA ALA A 510 -1.23 18.98 10.80
C ALA A 510 -2.30 19.35 11.82
N VAL A 511 -2.59 18.49 12.81
CA VAL A 511 -3.67 18.70 13.77
C VAL A 511 -3.30 19.61 14.93
N ILE A 512 -2.00 19.84 15.21
CA ILE A 512 -1.55 20.71 16.32
C ILE A 512 -2.09 22.15 16.23
N MET A 513 -2.45 22.57 15.02
CA MET A 513 -3.06 23.89 14.78
C MET A 513 -4.56 23.91 15.00
N GLU A 514 -5.19 22.76 15.32
CA GLU A 514 -6.64 22.57 15.42
C GLU A 514 -7.39 23.13 14.21
N PRO A 515 -7.09 22.64 12.98
CA PRO A 515 -7.66 23.22 11.77
C PRO A 515 -9.15 22.90 11.65
N GLU A 516 -9.91 23.78 10.98
CA GLU A 516 -11.30 23.49 10.65
C GLU A 516 -11.43 22.58 9.41
N LEU A 517 -10.48 22.68 8.46
CA LEU A 517 -10.40 21.86 7.25
C LEU A 517 -9.05 21.15 7.19
N LEU A 518 -9.10 19.83 7.12
CA LEU A 518 -7.94 18.99 6.91
C LEU A 518 -8.02 18.32 5.54
N ILE A 519 -7.07 18.62 4.67
CA ILE A 519 -6.93 17.99 3.36
C ILE A 519 -5.97 16.81 3.53
N ALA A 520 -6.44 15.60 3.29
CA ALA A 520 -5.64 14.39 3.37
C ALA A 520 -5.40 13.85 1.95
N ASP A 521 -4.21 14.12 1.40
CA ASP A 521 -3.84 13.71 0.03
C ASP A 521 -3.17 12.33 0.07
N GLU A 522 -3.94 11.28 -0.21
CA GLU A 522 -3.55 9.86 -0.18
C GLU A 522 -2.79 9.46 1.12
N PRO A 523 -3.35 9.73 2.30
CA PRO A 523 -2.63 9.63 3.57
C PRO A 523 -2.30 8.18 4.00
N ILE A 524 -2.79 7.17 3.29
CA ILE A 524 -2.65 5.75 3.64
C ILE A 524 -2.05 4.90 2.51
N ALA A 525 -1.66 5.51 1.37
CA ALA A 525 -1.36 4.81 0.12
C ALA A 525 -0.20 3.80 0.17
N SER A 526 0.74 3.93 1.08
CA SER A 526 1.92 3.05 1.17
C SER A 526 2.03 2.33 2.53
N LEU A 527 0.90 2.19 3.21
CA LEU A 527 0.85 1.59 4.54
C LEU A 527 0.22 0.20 4.50
N ASP A 528 0.63 -0.65 5.42
CA ASP A 528 0.00 -1.96 5.62
C ASP A 528 -1.44 -1.84 6.07
N VAL A 529 -2.26 -2.83 5.75
CA VAL A 529 -3.71 -2.85 6.06
C VAL A 529 -3.99 -2.59 7.54
N SER A 530 -3.19 -3.15 8.47
CA SER A 530 -3.36 -2.92 9.91
C SER A 530 -3.09 -1.46 10.31
N ILE A 531 -2.10 -0.83 9.71
CA ILE A 531 -1.77 0.60 9.94
C ILE A 531 -2.81 1.50 9.26
N GLN A 532 -3.27 1.15 8.06
CA GLN A 532 -4.35 1.87 7.36
C GLN A 532 -5.60 1.93 8.23
N ALA A 533 -6.05 0.80 8.79
CA ALA A 533 -7.20 0.74 9.70
C ALA A 533 -7.04 1.68 10.91
N GLN A 534 -5.84 1.69 11.53
CA GLN A 534 -5.55 2.57 12.66
C GLN A 534 -5.60 4.07 12.28
N ILE A 535 -5.10 4.45 11.08
CA ILE A 535 -5.13 5.84 10.60
C ILE A 535 -6.57 6.26 10.25
N VAL A 536 -7.35 5.38 9.65
CA VAL A 536 -8.76 5.65 9.32
C VAL A 536 -9.59 5.84 10.60
N ASN A 537 -9.41 4.99 11.61
CA ASN A 537 -10.04 5.18 12.91
C ASN A 537 -9.60 6.51 13.56
N LEU A 538 -8.31 6.88 13.47
CA LEU A 538 -7.81 8.16 13.96
C LEU A 538 -8.50 9.35 13.28
N PHE A 539 -8.67 9.34 11.94
CA PHE A 539 -9.39 10.41 11.24
C PHE A 539 -10.84 10.53 11.70
N ARG A 540 -11.46 9.40 11.98
CA ARG A 540 -12.83 9.36 12.50
C ARG A 540 -12.93 9.96 13.90
N HIS A 541 -12.03 9.58 14.84
CA HIS A 541 -11.96 10.20 16.16
C HIS A 541 -11.71 11.70 16.09
N LEU A 542 -10.82 12.15 15.19
CA LEU A 542 -10.57 13.57 14.93
C LEU A 542 -11.84 14.32 14.50
N GLN A 543 -12.66 13.71 13.64
CA GLN A 543 -13.95 14.29 13.24
C GLN A 543 -14.94 14.33 14.40
N GLU A 544 -15.12 13.20 15.10
CA GLU A 544 -16.12 13.04 16.17
C GLU A 544 -15.80 13.93 17.40
N GLU A 545 -14.53 14.00 17.80
CA GLU A 545 -14.12 14.75 19.01
C GLU A 545 -13.93 16.26 18.77
N HIS A 546 -13.44 16.63 17.58
CA HIS A 546 -13.08 18.03 17.29
C HIS A 546 -13.94 18.68 16.20
N GLY A 547 -14.81 17.93 15.55
CA GLY A 547 -15.66 18.44 14.47
C GLY A 547 -14.85 18.86 13.22
N PHE A 548 -13.69 18.28 12.98
CA PHE A 548 -12.88 18.59 11.79
C PHE A 548 -13.63 18.23 10.53
N THR A 549 -13.49 19.08 9.52
CA THR A 549 -13.96 18.79 8.15
C THR A 549 -12.83 18.20 7.35
N PHE A 550 -13.09 17.17 6.56
CA PHE A 550 -12.06 16.51 5.76
C PHE A 550 -12.35 16.58 4.25
N LEU A 551 -11.32 16.91 3.48
CA LEU A 551 -11.22 16.54 2.08
C LEU A 551 -10.27 15.35 1.98
N PHE A 552 -10.82 14.14 1.85
CA PHE A 552 -10.09 12.90 1.83
C PHE A 552 -9.86 12.42 0.40
N ILE A 553 -8.62 12.50 -0.07
CA ILE A 553 -8.24 12.03 -1.40
C ILE A 553 -7.66 10.64 -1.26
N ALA A 554 -8.24 9.66 -1.96
CA ALA A 554 -7.77 8.29 -1.95
C ALA A 554 -7.98 7.62 -3.31
N HIS A 555 -7.20 6.55 -3.51
CA HIS A 555 -7.41 5.60 -4.59
C HIS A 555 -8.05 4.29 -4.08
N ASP A 556 -7.97 4.00 -2.77
CA ASP A 556 -8.64 2.87 -2.15
C ASP A 556 -10.11 3.20 -1.87
N LEU A 557 -10.98 2.64 -2.70
CA LEU A 557 -12.41 2.87 -2.64
C LEU A 557 -13.07 2.21 -1.43
N SER A 558 -12.53 1.09 -0.93
CA SER A 558 -13.07 0.41 0.26
C SER A 558 -12.91 1.28 1.51
N MET A 559 -11.79 2.01 1.61
CA MET A 559 -11.57 2.97 2.69
C MET A 559 -12.50 4.19 2.57
N VAL A 560 -12.73 4.67 1.34
CA VAL A 560 -13.66 5.79 1.10
C VAL A 560 -15.09 5.39 1.42
N GLU A 561 -15.53 4.20 1.01
CA GLU A 561 -16.86 3.64 1.35
C GLU A 561 -17.06 3.57 2.86
N TYR A 562 -15.99 3.23 3.60
CA TYR A 562 -16.05 3.13 5.05
C TYR A 562 -16.02 4.49 5.75
N LEU A 563 -15.17 5.44 5.32
CA LEU A 563 -14.88 6.68 6.05
C LEU A 563 -15.77 7.85 5.64
N CYS A 564 -16.00 8.05 4.33
CA CYS A 564 -16.56 9.27 3.79
C CYS A 564 -18.10 9.31 3.85
N ASP A 565 -18.66 10.53 4.07
CA ASP A 565 -20.10 10.79 4.03
C ASP A 565 -20.59 11.00 2.60
N ARG A 566 -19.84 11.76 1.81
CA ARG A 566 -20.08 12.00 0.39
C ARG A 566 -18.81 11.72 -0.41
N VAL A 567 -18.99 11.42 -1.68
CA VAL A 567 -17.89 11.14 -2.60
C VAL A 567 -18.06 11.90 -3.91
N GLY A 568 -16.95 12.43 -4.41
CA GLY A 568 -16.81 12.97 -5.75
C GLY A 568 -15.85 12.13 -6.58
N VAL A 569 -16.28 11.72 -7.78
CA VAL A 569 -15.50 10.88 -8.69
C VAL A 569 -14.86 11.76 -9.77
N MET A 570 -13.53 11.76 -9.84
CA MET A 570 -12.76 12.50 -10.85
C MET A 570 -12.30 11.60 -11.98
N TYR A 571 -12.49 12.06 -13.22
CA TYR A 571 -12.03 11.41 -14.43
C TYR A 571 -11.52 12.44 -15.45
N HIS A 572 -10.26 12.27 -15.91
CA HIS A 572 -9.61 13.19 -16.86
C HIS A 572 -9.77 14.68 -16.52
N GLY A 573 -9.55 15.04 -15.26
CA GLY A 573 -9.62 16.41 -14.77
C GLY A 573 -11.02 16.92 -14.46
N LYS A 574 -12.08 16.17 -14.71
CA LYS A 574 -13.47 16.51 -14.47
C LYS A 574 -14.07 15.78 -13.30
N LEU A 575 -14.98 16.42 -12.60
CA LEU A 575 -15.82 15.78 -11.59
C LEU A 575 -17.05 15.21 -12.30
N VAL A 576 -17.11 13.88 -12.45
CA VAL A 576 -18.12 13.20 -13.28
C VAL A 576 -19.33 12.72 -12.49
N GLU A 577 -19.17 12.52 -11.19
CA GLU A 577 -20.27 12.11 -10.30
C GLU A 577 -20.00 12.61 -8.87
N VAL A 578 -21.05 13.08 -8.17
CA VAL A 578 -21.03 13.49 -6.77
C VAL A 578 -22.32 13.05 -6.09
N GLY A 579 -22.20 12.46 -4.91
CA GLY A 579 -23.37 12.02 -4.14
C GLY A 579 -23.03 11.53 -2.75
N LEU A 580 -24.03 11.06 -2.02
CA LEU A 580 -23.81 10.31 -0.79
C LEU A 580 -23.00 9.06 -1.12
N THR A 581 -22.05 8.70 -0.25
CA THR A 581 -21.20 7.54 -0.49
C THR A 581 -22.01 6.27 -0.72
N GLU A 582 -23.03 6.04 0.11
CA GLU A 582 -23.91 4.88 -0.01
C GLU A 582 -24.61 4.82 -1.39
N ASP A 583 -25.10 5.96 -1.89
CA ASP A 583 -25.81 6.03 -3.18
C ASP A 583 -24.87 5.77 -4.37
N VAL A 584 -23.68 6.41 -4.37
CA VAL A 584 -22.71 6.29 -5.46
C VAL A 584 -22.12 4.88 -5.55
N PHE A 585 -21.91 4.23 -4.40
CA PHE A 585 -21.39 2.86 -4.36
C PHE A 585 -22.47 1.82 -4.70
N ALA A 586 -23.73 2.02 -4.26
CA ALA A 586 -24.83 1.10 -4.53
C ALA A 586 -25.36 1.23 -5.97
N GLN A 587 -25.47 2.46 -6.49
CA GLN A 587 -26.09 2.76 -7.78
C GLN A 587 -25.29 3.83 -8.55
N PRO A 588 -24.07 3.53 -9.01
CA PRO A 588 -23.27 4.46 -9.79
C PRO A 588 -23.96 4.81 -11.11
N LYS A 589 -24.05 6.11 -11.43
CA LYS A 589 -24.73 6.61 -12.63
C LYS A 589 -23.81 6.72 -13.83
N HIS A 590 -22.62 7.29 -13.62
CA HIS A 590 -21.66 7.50 -14.70
C HIS A 590 -20.96 6.19 -15.10
N SER A 591 -20.74 5.96 -16.40
CA SER A 591 -20.12 4.73 -16.92
C SER A 591 -18.71 4.46 -16.37
N TYR A 592 -17.93 5.53 -16.12
CA TYR A 592 -16.63 5.42 -15.50
C TYR A 592 -16.75 5.01 -14.02
N THR A 593 -17.68 5.58 -13.26
CA THR A 593 -17.93 5.20 -11.86
C THR A 593 -18.29 3.72 -11.75
N LYS A 594 -19.14 3.21 -12.65
CA LYS A 594 -19.49 1.77 -12.70
C LYS A 594 -18.25 0.90 -12.85
N ARG A 595 -17.40 1.19 -13.85
CA ARG A 595 -16.14 0.46 -14.08
C ARG A 595 -15.19 0.56 -12.90
N LEU A 596 -15.12 1.72 -12.26
CA LEU A 596 -14.28 1.96 -11.10
C LEU A 596 -14.74 1.10 -9.90
N MET A 597 -16.06 1.02 -9.64
CA MET A 597 -16.64 0.17 -8.59
C MET A 597 -16.49 -1.33 -8.89
N GLU A 598 -16.64 -1.75 -10.14
CA GLU A 598 -16.42 -3.14 -10.58
C GLU A 598 -14.96 -3.59 -10.42
N SER A 599 -14.03 -2.64 -10.42
CA SER A 599 -12.59 -2.91 -10.27
C SER A 599 -12.15 -3.12 -8.81
N ILE A 600 -13.01 -2.83 -7.83
CA ILE A 600 -12.68 -3.00 -6.40
C ILE A 600 -12.39 -4.49 -6.12
N PRO A 601 -11.20 -4.83 -5.61
CA PRO A 601 -10.91 -6.20 -5.23
C PRO A 601 -11.79 -6.62 -4.04
N ILE A 602 -12.40 -7.79 -4.15
CA ILE A 602 -13.23 -8.35 -3.08
C ILE A 602 -12.39 -9.41 -2.37
N PRO A 603 -12.28 -9.38 -1.03
CA PRO A 603 -11.52 -10.37 -0.27
C PRO A 603 -12.28 -11.69 -0.11
N GLU A 604 -12.85 -12.20 -1.21
CA GLU A 604 -13.60 -13.46 -1.27
C GLU A 604 -13.04 -14.34 -2.38
N PRO A 605 -12.37 -15.46 -2.05
CA PRO A 605 -11.93 -16.45 -3.03
C PRO A 605 -13.11 -16.96 -3.87
N GLY A 606 -12.89 -17.18 -5.18
CA GLY A 606 -13.87 -17.83 -6.08
C GLY A 606 -14.96 -16.95 -6.70
N ARG A 607 -15.31 -15.80 -6.14
CA ARG A 607 -16.49 -15.00 -6.56
C ARG A 607 -16.34 -14.26 -7.91
N LYS A 608 -15.16 -14.27 -8.53
CA LYS A 608 -14.96 -13.61 -9.85
C LYS A 608 -15.48 -14.40 -11.05
N GLU A 609 -15.68 -15.70 -10.93
CA GLU A 609 -16.26 -16.50 -12.02
C GLU A 609 -17.77 -16.25 -12.16
N GLU A 610 -18.49 -15.99 -11.07
CA GLU A 610 -19.93 -15.74 -11.09
C GLU A 610 -20.34 -14.36 -11.65
N ARG A 611 -19.48 -13.33 -11.60
CA ARG A 611 -19.78 -12.00 -12.15
C ARG A 611 -19.56 -11.88 -13.66
N ARG A 612 -18.93 -12.88 -14.31
CA ARG A 612 -18.71 -12.93 -15.76
C ARG A 612 -19.65 -13.89 -16.48
N ALA A 613 -20.47 -14.67 -15.76
CA ALA A 613 -21.59 -15.44 -16.28
C ALA A 613 -22.90 -14.61 -16.21
#